data_0a08c4b6efe449d89640fad3db969d47
#
_entry.id   0a08c4b6efe449d89640fad3db969d47
#
_cell.length_a   1.000
_cell.length_b   1.000
_cell.length_c   1.000
_cell.angle_alpha   90.00
_cell.angle_beta   90.00
_cell.angle_gamma   90.00
#
_symmetry.space_group_name_H-M   'P 1'
#
loop_
_entity.id
_entity.type
_entity.pdbx_description
1 polymer ?
#
loop_
_entity_poly.entity_id
_entity_poly.type
_entity_poly.pdbx_seq_one_letter_code
_entity_poly.pdbx_strand_id
1 'polypeptide(L)'
;DVLRVMPPVLAHEFQHMIHFNQRFLLRRVGTEVLWLSEALAHAAEDLVAAALRARGLDDEADAFAIQNLQRARRYLADPGGASLIGDDPPGSLEERGAQWLFIKYLSGHYGGTELLRALTQTTLSGVNNVTAATGRSWGSLLADWSVALWADGAPELQGVTLEPRFTYTNIDLRDEFQRFGAAYPLGPVPVLMQDFVARDTLPAASMDYLLLTAPGQAPPPLHLNFAGRQGTPFSEPGPQLTILRVR
;
A
#
# COMPACT_ATOMS: atom_id res chain seq x y z
N ASP A 1 -18.59 9.63 19.29
CA ASP A 1 -19.94 9.69 18.75
C ASP A 1 -20.22 8.43 17.92
N VAL A 2 -21.15 7.59 18.41
CA VAL A 2 -21.49 6.30 17.77
C VAL A 2 -22.00 6.49 16.34
N LEU A 3 -22.73 7.55 16.06
CA LEU A 3 -23.30 7.84 14.73
C LEU A 3 -22.22 8.18 13.69
N ARG A 4 -21.03 8.59 14.11
CA ARG A 4 -19.89 8.83 13.19
C ARG A 4 -18.99 7.61 13.04
N VAL A 5 -18.88 6.77 14.04
CA VAL A 5 -17.96 5.62 14.03
C VAL A 5 -18.61 4.37 13.43
N MET A 6 -19.89 4.15 13.69
CA MET A 6 -20.59 2.92 13.26
C MET A 6 -20.75 2.77 11.74
N PRO A 7 -21.08 3.83 10.96
CA PRO A 7 -21.24 3.66 9.50
C PRO A 7 -20.01 3.11 8.79
N PRO A 8 -18.77 3.60 9.03
CA PRO A 8 -17.56 2.97 8.49
C PRO A 8 -17.42 1.49 8.86
N VAL A 9 -17.63 1.14 10.14
CA VAL A 9 -17.59 -0.25 10.60
C VAL A 9 -18.62 -1.11 9.86
N LEU A 10 -19.85 -0.62 9.70
CA LEU A 10 -20.90 -1.37 8.99
C LEU A 10 -20.55 -1.59 7.51
N ALA A 11 -19.97 -0.60 6.83
CA ALA A 11 -19.52 -0.77 5.45
C ALA A 11 -18.40 -1.82 5.33
N HIS A 12 -17.46 -1.80 6.26
CA HIS A 12 -16.38 -2.76 6.40
C HIS A 12 -16.91 -4.18 6.58
N GLU A 13 -17.70 -4.40 7.61
CA GLU A 13 -18.28 -5.72 7.93
C GLU A 13 -19.21 -6.23 6.82
N PHE A 14 -19.95 -5.34 6.18
CA PHE A 14 -20.82 -5.72 5.06
C PHE A 14 -20.01 -6.22 3.85
N GLN A 15 -18.83 -5.69 3.60
CA GLN A 15 -17.93 -6.22 2.58
C GLN A 15 -17.48 -7.65 2.91
N HIS A 16 -17.14 -7.96 4.15
CA HIS A 16 -16.84 -9.33 4.57
C HIS A 16 -18.01 -10.28 4.32
N MET A 17 -19.22 -9.84 4.60
CA MET A 17 -20.45 -10.64 4.33
C MET A 17 -20.65 -10.86 2.82
N ILE A 18 -20.46 -9.82 1.99
CA ILE A 18 -20.51 -9.94 0.53
C ILE A 18 -19.44 -10.93 0.03
N HIS A 19 -18.22 -10.81 0.53
CA HIS A 19 -17.10 -11.66 0.13
C HIS A 19 -17.35 -13.13 0.50
N PHE A 20 -17.82 -13.38 1.73
CA PHE A 20 -18.22 -14.71 2.17
C PHE A 20 -19.32 -15.30 1.29
N ASN A 21 -20.38 -14.53 0.97
CA ASN A 21 -21.43 -14.97 0.08
C ASN A 21 -20.88 -15.32 -1.31
N GLN A 22 -20.06 -14.45 -1.89
CA GLN A 22 -19.52 -14.64 -3.24
C GLN A 22 -18.58 -15.83 -3.35
N ARG A 23 -17.74 -16.07 -2.36
CA ARG A 23 -16.76 -17.16 -2.38
C ARG A 23 -17.32 -18.45 -1.83
N PHE A 24 -17.80 -18.42 -0.61
CA PHE A 24 -18.21 -19.63 0.11
C PHE A 24 -19.57 -20.16 -0.35
N LEU A 25 -20.60 -19.32 -0.40
CA LEU A 25 -21.95 -19.77 -0.71
C LEU A 25 -22.16 -20.00 -2.23
N LEU A 26 -21.71 -19.09 -3.08
CA LEU A 26 -21.97 -19.16 -4.52
C LEU A 26 -20.92 -19.99 -5.26
N ARG A 27 -19.63 -19.79 -4.97
CA ARG A 27 -18.52 -20.46 -5.70
C ARG A 27 -17.99 -21.71 -5.03
N ARG A 28 -18.40 -21.98 -3.79
CA ARG A 28 -18.02 -23.17 -3.03
C ARG A 28 -16.50 -23.33 -2.84
N VAL A 29 -15.80 -22.21 -2.68
CA VAL A 29 -14.36 -22.16 -2.36
C VAL A 29 -14.14 -21.64 -0.95
N GLY A 30 -12.91 -21.77 -0.41
CA GLY A 30 -12.54 -21.24 0.90
C GLY A 30 -12.66 -19.72 0.96
N THR A 31 -12.60 -19.18 2.19
CA THR A 31 -12.52 -17.75 2.43
C THR A 31 -11.26 -17.16 1.79
N GLU A 32 -11.24 -15.87 1.60
CA GLU A 32 -10.04 -15.14 1.18
C GLU A 32 -9.02 -15.11 2.30
N VAL A 33 -7.74 -14.94 1.97
CA VAL A 33 -6.70 -14.66 2.96
C VAL A 33 -6.98 -13.33 3.67
N LEU A 34 -6.57 -13.25 4.93
CA LEU A 34 -6.93 -12.13 5.79
C LEU A 34 -6.56 -10.78 5.19
N TRP A 35 -5.31 -10.61 4.75
CA TRP A 35 -4.82 -9.33 4.25
C TRP A 35 -5.63 -8.78 3.07
N LEU A 36 -6.04 -9.63 2.12
CA LEU A 36 -6.83 -9.19 0.95
C LEU A 36 -8.29 -8.97 1.32
N SER A 37 -8.83 -9.75 2.24
CA SER A 37 -10.17 -9.56 2.79
C SER A 37 -10.30 -8.20 3.49
N GLU A 38 -9.31 -7.84 4.33
CA GLU A 38 -9.24 -6.54 5.00
C GLU A 38 -9.04 -5.39 4.00
N ALA A 39 -8.13 -5.56 3.01
CA ALA A 39 -7.94 -4.57 1.96
C ALA A 39 -9.25 -4.22 1.23
N LEU A 40 -10.03 -5.24 0.87
CA LEU A 40 -11.33 -5.05 0.19
C LEU A 40 -12.37 -4.40 1.11
N ALA A 41 -12.35 -4.70 2.40
CA ALA A 41 -13.24 -4.07 3.37
C ALA A 41 -12.91 -2.57 3.54
N HIS A 42 -11.63 -2.21 3.58
CA HIS A 42 -11.21 -0.80 3.57
C HIS A 42 -11.53 -0.08 2.24
N ALA A 43 -11.46 -0.79 1.10
CA ALA A 43 -11.92 -0.24 -0.17
C ALA A 43 -13.43 0.03 -0.19
N ALA A 44 -14.24 -0.78 0.50
CA ALA A 44 -15.68 -0.53 0.64
C ALA A 44 -15.96 0.73 1.46
N GLU A 45 -15.18 1.00 2.52
CA GLU A 45 -15.25 2.27 3.26
C GLU A 45 -15.02 3.46 2.30
N ASP A 46 -14.01 3.39 1.44
CA ASP A 46 -13.71 4.44 0.44
C ASP A 46 -14.84 4.63 -0.57
N LEU A 47 -15.48 3.55 -1.04
CA LEU A 47 -16.60 3.62 -1.98
C LEU A 47 -17.80 4.35 -1.36
N VAL A 48 -18.08 4.08 -0.08
CA VAL A 48 -19.15 4.78 0.65
C VAL A 48 -18.78 6.25 0.84
N ALA A 49 -17.54 6.56 1.23
CA ALA A 49 -17.06 7.93 1.34
C ALA A 49 -17.23 8.71 0.02
N ALA A 50 -16.84 8.10 -1.10
CA ALA A 50 -17.00 8.72 -2.43
C ALA A 50 -18.46 8.96 -2.78
N ALA A 51 -19.36 8.02 -2.46
CA ALA A 51 -20.80 8.18 -2.68
C ALA A 51 -21.41 9.27 -1.79
N LEU A 52 -20.92 9.46 -0.57
CA LEU A 52 -21.33 10.54 0.33
C LEU A 52 -20.86 11.90 -0.20
N ARG A 53 -19.60 12.03 -0.62
CA ARG A 53 -19.07 13.26 -1.22
C ARG A 53 -19.84 13.66 -2.49
N ALA A 54 -20.19 12.70 -3.34
CA ALA A 54 -21.00 12.95 -4.53
C ALA A 54 -22.42 13.52 -4.21
N ARG A 55 -22.86 13.38 -2.95
CA ARG A 55 -24.12 13.93 -2.43
C ARG A 55 -23.92 15.22 -1.61
N GLY A 56 -22.70 15.73 -1.50
CA GLY A 56 -22.36 16.90 -0.68
C GLY A 56 -22.35 16.65 0.83
N LEU A 57 -22.16 15.39 1.26
CA LEU A 57 -22.08 14.96 2.65
C LEU A 57 -20.62 14.74 3.04
N ASP A 58 -19.84 15.84 3.02
CA ASP A 58 -18.38 15.78 3.19
C ASP A 58 -17.97 15.42 4.61
N ASP A 59 -18.64 15.92 5.64
CA ASP A 59 -18.36 15.60 7.02
C ASP A 59 -18.56 14.12 7.34
N GLU A 60 -19.61 13.51 6.78
CA GLU A 60 -19.88 12.09 6.89
C GLU A 60 -18.85 11.26 6.12
N ALA A 61 -18.47 11.70 4.92
CA ALA A 61 -17.43 11.06 4.12
C ALA A 61 -16.08 11.07 4.84
N ASP A 62 -15.73 12.16 5.51
CA ASP A 62 -14.49 12.28 6.27
C ASP A 62 -14.42 11.31 7.45
N ALA A 63 -15.55 10.93 8.04
CA ALA A 63 -15.59 9.91 9.08
C ALA A 63 -15.12 8.52 8.57
N PHE A 64 -15.30 8.21 7.28
CA PHE A 64 -14.77 7.00 6.64
C PHE A 64 -13.28 7.13 6.32
N ALA A 65 -12.84 8.29 5.85
CA ALA A 65 -11.46 8.50 5.41
C ALA A 65 -10.46 8.52 6.58
N ILE A 66 -10.81 9.16 7.70
CA ILE A 66 -9.87 9.45 8.79
C ILE A 66 -9.25 8.20 9.41
N GLN A 67 -10.00 7.12 9.54
CA GLN A 67 -9.49 5.88 10.14
C GLN A 67 -8.46 5.22 9.23
N ASN A 68 -8.70 5.19 7.91
CA ASN A 68 -7.77 4.64 6.94
C ASN A 68 -6.48 5.47 6.87
N LEU A 69 -6.59 6.80 6.93
CA LEU A 69 -5.42 7.69 7.00
C LEU A 69 -4.61 7.50 8.29
N GLN A 70 -5.25 7.24 9.43
CA GLN A 70 -4.55 6.95 10.69
C GLN A 70 -3.76 5.64 10.62
N ARG A 71 -4.33 4.60 10.00
CA ARG A 71 -3.64 3.32 9.75
C ARG A 71 -2.50 3.51 8.76
N ALA A 72 -2.74 4.22 7.64
CA ALA A 72 -1.72 4.56 6.66
C ALA A 72 -0.57 5.37 7.28
N ARG A 73 -0.86 6.33 8.16
CA ARG A 73 0.15 7.09 8.88
C ARG A 73 1.10 6.21 9.68
N ARG A 74 0.56 5.20 10.36
CA ARG A 74 1.37 4.25 11.13
C ARG A 74 2.28 3.43 10.22
N TYR A 75 1.72 2.87 9.15
CA TYR A 75 2.50 2.11 8.18
C TYR A 75 3.59 2.96 7.52
N LEU A 76 3.25 4.16 7.02
CA LEU A 76 4.18 5.04 6.32
C LEU A 76 5.30 5.59 7.22
N ALA A 77 5.12 5.57 8.54
CA ALA A 77 6.18 5.93 9.47
C ALA A 77 7.28 4.87 9.59
N ASP A 78 6.96 3.60 9.32
CA ASP A 78 7.88 2.47 9.33
C ASP A 78 7.41 1.34 8.41
N PRO A 79 7.53 1.50 7.07
CA PRO A 79 7.06 0.47 6.13
C PRO A 79 7.87 -0.84 6.18
N GLY A 80 9.08 -0.79 6.71
CA GLY A 80 9.92 -1.97 6.93
C GLY A 80 9.45 -2.85 8.07
N GLY A 81 8.72 -2.28 9.03
CA GLY A 81 8.25 -2.99 10.21
C GLY A 81 6.96 -3.81 10.03
N ALA A 82 6.24 -3.67 8.91
CA ALA A 82 4.94 -4.31 8.73
C ALA A 82 4.81 -5.03 7.38
N SER A 83 4.24 -6.23 7.39
CA SER A 83 3.96 -7.03 6.19
C SER A 83 2.65 -6.59 5.53
N LEU A 84 2.68 -6.30 4.22
CA LEU A 84 1.44 -6.14 3.44
C LEU A 84 0.56 -7.40 3.47
N ILE A 85 1.20 -8.58 3.47
CA ILE A 85 0.53 -9.88 3.36
C ILE A 85 0.46 -10.62 4.70
N GLY A 86 0.50 -9.89 5.83
CA GLY A 86 0.33 -10.48 7.17
C GLY A 86 -1.04 -11.17 7.30
N ASP A 87 -1.03 -12.38 7.81
CA ASP A 87 -2.23 -13.23 7.94
C ASP A 87 -2.53 -13.61 9.40
N ASP A 88 -1.82 -13.04 10.36
CA ASP A 88 -2.03 -13.31 11.79
C ASP A 88 -3.21 -12.47 12.33
N PRO A 89 -4.38 -13.08 12.64
CA PRO A 89 -5.52 -12.34 13.16
C PRO A 89 -5.23 -11.71 14.53
N PRO A 90 -5.69 -10.47 14.77
CA PRO A 90 -6.55 -9.63 13.92
C PRO A 90 -5.79 -8.73 12.93
N GLY A 91 -4.49 -8.88 12.76
CA GLY A 91 -3.62 -7.98 12.01
C GLY A 91 -3.32 -6.68 12.78
N SER A 92 -2.15 -6.10 12.56
CA SER A 92 -1.77 -4.81 13.14
C SER A 92 -2.43 -3.64 12.41
N LEU A 93 -2.46 -2.47 13.03
CA LEU A 93 -2.97 -1.25 12.36
C LEU A 93 -2.04 -0.82 11.22
N GLU A 94 -0.77 -1.10 11.34
CA GLU A 94 0.27 -0.87 10.34
C GLU A 94 0.02 -1.75 9.11
N GLU A 95 -0.22 -3.05 9.28
CA GLU A 95 -0.57 -3.96 8.19
C GLU A 95 -1.86 -3.55 7.49
N ARG A 96 -2.90 -3.17 8.24
CA ARG A 96 -4.15 -2.65 7.67
C ARG A 96 -3.93 -1.34 6.89
N GLY A 97 -2.99 -0.49 7.34
CA GLY A 97 -2.57 0.70 6.61
C GLY A 97 -1.92 0.37 5.27
N ALA A 98 -1.01 -0.62 5.25
CA ALA A 98 -0.41 -1.14 4.02
C ALA A 98 -1.46 -1.70 3.06
N GLN A 99 -2.38 -2.51 3.57
CA GLN A 99 -3.45 -3.16 2.82
C GLN A 99 -4.38 -2.14 2.16
N TRP A 100 -4.78 -1.09 2.90
CA TRP A 100 -5.58 0.00 2.34
C TRP A 100 -4.83 0.77 1.25
N LEU A 101 -3.58 1.17 1.50
CA LEU A 101 -2.76 1.90 0.52
C LEU A 101 -2.55 1.07 -0.75
N PHE A 102 -2.31 -0.23 -0.61
CA PHE A 102 -2.09 -1.11 -1.75
C PHE A 102 -3.36 -1.31 -2.59
N ILE A 103 -4.52 -1.58 -1.96
CA ILE A 103 -5.77 -1.72 -2.71
C ILE A 103 -6.20 -0.40 -3.37
N LYS A 104 -5.89 0.74 -2.73
CA LYS A 104 -6.10 2.07 -3.30
C LYS A 104 -5.27 2.27 -4.56
N TYR A 105 -3.98 1.92 -4.51
CA TYR A 105 -3.08 1.91 -5.66
C TYR A 105 -3.60 1.01 -6.79
N LEU A 106 -3.92 -0.25 -6.48
CA LEU A 106 -4.43 -1.20 -7.46
C LEU A 106 -5.72 -0.71 -8.11
N SER A 107 -6.68 -0.24 -7.34
CA SER A 107 -7.95 0.25 -7.89
C SER A 107 -7.76 1.46 -8.79
N GLY A 108 -6.82 2.34 -8.50
CA GLY A 108 -6.49 3.48 -9.34
C GLY A 108 -5.95 3.09 -10.72
N HIS A 109 -5.17 2.00 -10.79
CA HIS A 109 -4.47 1.60 -12.02
C HIS A 109 -5.14 0.50 -12.83
N TYR A 110 -5.96 -0.35 -12.22
CA TYR A 110 -6.43 -1.58 -12.83
C TYR A 110 -7.97 -1.69 -12.93
N GLY A 111 -8.65 -0.56 -13.12
CA GLY A 111 -10.07 -0.56 -13.47
C GLY A 111 -11.05 -0.21 -12.34
N GLY A 112 -10.58 0.37 -11.23
CA GLY A 112 -11.45 0.91 -10.19
C GLY A 112 -12.37 -0.13 -9.57
N THR A 113 -13.67 0.15 -9.59
CA THR A 113 -14.69 -0.75 -9.03
C THR A 113 -14.78 -2.10 -9.74
N GLU A 114 -14.43 -2.19 -11.02
CA GLU A 114 -14.42 -3.46 -11.74
C GLU A 114 -13.31 -4.38 -11.23
N LEU A 115 -12.13 -3.82 -10.90
CA LEU A 115 -11.09 -4.60 -10.23
C LEU A 115 -11.59 -5.13 -8.88
N LEU A 116 -12.19 -4.29 -8.03
CA LEU A 116 -12.69 -4.70 -6.72
C LEU A 116 -13.76 -5.80 -6.84
N ARG A 117 -14.61 -5.71 -7.86
CA ARG A 117 -15.58 -6.75 -8.18
C ARG A 117 -14.89 -8.06 -8.61
N ALA A 118 -13.89 -7.99 -9.50
CA ALA A 118 -13.14 -9.14 -9.94
C ALA A 118 -12.44 -9.86 -8.79
N LEU A 119 -11.79 -9.11 -7.89
CA LEU A 119 -11.13 -9.62 -6.68
C LEU A 119 -12.12 -10.31 -5.72
N THR A 120 -13.36 -9.83 -5.66
CA THR A 120 -14.41 -10.39 -4.80
C THR A 120 -15.06 -11.62 -5.43
N GLN A 121 -15.25 -11.65 -6.76
CA GLN A 121 -16.02 -12.65 -7.49
C GLN A 121 -15.15 -13.71 -8.17
N THR A 122 -14.16 -14.24 -7.49
CA THR A 122 -13.20 -15.21 -8.01
C THR A 122 -13.11 -16.46 -7.15
N THR A 123 -12.49 -17.51 -7.69
CA THR A 123 -12.08 -18.71 -6.94
C THR A 123 -10.63 -18.66 -6.48
N LEU A 124 -9.84 -17.70 -7.00
CA LEU A 124 -8.46 -17.50 -6.62
C LEU A 124 -8.35 -16.76 -5.26
N SER A 125 -7.21 -16.80 -4.62
CA SER A 125 -6.98 -16.22 -3.30
C SER A 125 -5.62 -15.49 -3.23
N GLY A 126 -5.54 -14.45 -2.42
CA GLY A 126 -4.31 -13.74 -2.10
C GLY A 126 -3.57 -13.20 -3.31
N VAL A 127 -2.27 -13.45 -3.33
CA VAL A 127 -1.39 -13.02 -4.43
C VAL A 127 -1.87 -13.53 -5.79
N ASN A 128 -2.34 -14.78 -5.87
CA ASN A 128 -2.84 -15.34 -7.13
C ASN A 128 -4.09 -14.62 -7.62
N ASN A 129 -4.97 -14.19 -6.72
CA ASN A 129 -6.14 -13.41 -7.07
C ASN A 129 -5.71 -12.04 -7.65
N VAL A 130 -4.83 -11.33 -6.97
CA VAL A 130 -4.35 -10.00 -7.40
C VAL A 130 -3.62 -10.08 -8.74
N THR A 131 -2.70 -11.03 -8.92
CA THR A 131 -1.92 -11.17 -10.16
C THR A 131 -2.82 -11.54 -11.35
N ALA A 132 -3.81 -12.39 -11.15
CA ALA A 132 -4.78 -12.73 -12.20
C ALA A 132 -5.67 -11.53 -12.56
N ALA A 133 -6.16 -10.79 -11.59
CA ALA A 133 -7.05 -9.65 -11.81
C ALA A 133 -6.35 -8.46 -12.47
N THR A 134 -5.06 -8.23 -12.16
CA THR A 134 -4.27 -7.11 -12.70
C THR A 134 -3.51 -7.48 -13.98
N GLY A 135 -3.28 -8.75 -14.25
CA GLY A 135 -2.41 -9.22 -15.33
C GLY A 135 -0.92 -8.92 -15.12
N ARG A 136 -0.50 -8.61 -13.87
CA ARG A 136 0.86 -8.21 -13.52
C ARG A 136 1.49 -9.19 -12.55
N SER A 137 2.81 -9.34 -12.62
CA SER A 137 3.52 -10.13 -11.63
C SER A 137 3.51 -9.44 -10.25
N TRP A 138 3.49 -10.23 -9.19
CA TRP A 138 3.51 -9.71 -7.82
C TRP A 138 4.69 -8.78 -7.55
N GLY A 139 5.89 -9.20 -7.96
CA GLY A 139 7.10 -8.38 -7.80
C GLY A 139 7.02 -7.04 -8.52
N SER A 140 6.46 -7.00 -9.75
CA SER A 140 6.27 -5.73 -10.47
C SER A 140 5.28 -4.82 -9.77
N LEU A 141 4.19 -5.37 -9.22
CA LEU A 141 3.20 -4.58 -8.46
C LEU A 141 3.83 -3.97 -7.20
N LEU A 142 4.60 -4.75 -6.46
CA LEU A 142 5.30 -4.25 -5.25
C LEU A 142 6.36 -3.19 -5.60
N ALA A 143 7.15 -3.41 -6.65
CA ALA A 143 8.17 -2.46 -7.07
C ALA A 143 7.55 -1.12 -7.52
N ASP A 144 6.52 -1.16 -8.35
CA ASP A 144 5.84 0.05 -8.83
C ASP A 144 5.14 0.78 -7.67
N TRP A 145 4.47 0.04 -6.78
CA TRP A 145 3.80 0.61 -5.61
C TRP A 145 4.78 1.21 -4.60
N SER A 146 5.93 0.57 -4.37
CA SER A 146 6.95 1.11 -3.46
C SER A 146 7.46 2.48 -3.92
N VAL A 147 7.62 2.66 -5.24
CA VAL A 147 7.97 3.98 -5.78
C VAL A 147 6.81 4.96 -5.62
N ALA A 148 5.58 4.56 -5.94
CA ALA A 148 4.41 5.43 -5.83
C ALA A 148 4.20 5.97 -4.41
N LEU A 149 4.41 5.16 -3.37
CA LEU A 149 4.28 5.59 -1.98
C LEU A 149 5.17 6.79 -1.65
N TRP A 150 6.38 6.88 -2.18
CA TRP A 150 7.27 7.99 -1.89
C TRP A 150 7.20 9.09 -2.95
N ALA A 151 7.15 8.72 -4.24
CA ALA A 151 7.33 9.65 -5.35
C ALA A 151 6.09 10.50 -5.63
N ASP A 152 4.88 9.99 -5.31
CA ASP A 152 3.63 10.72 -5.55
C ASP A 152 3.58 12.04 -4.77
N GLY A 153 3.55 13.16 -5.53
CA GLY A 153 3.58 14.50 -4.94
C GLY A 153 4.84 14.86 -4.15
N ALA A 154 5.95 14.11 -4.32
CA ALA A 154 7.20 14.37 -3.59
C ALA A 154 7.80 15.74 -4.00
N PRO A 155 8.08 16.64 -3.03
CA PRO A 155 8.66 17.96 -3.34
C PRO A 155 9.98 17.89 -4.09
N GLU A 156 10.78 16.85 -3.83
CA GLU A 156 12.07 16.59 -4.48
C GLU A 156 11.95 16.29 -5.98
N LEU A 157 10.76 15.90 -6.42
CA LEU A 157 10.43 15.58 -7.81
C LEU A 157 9.59 16.66 -8.49
N GLN A 158 9.47 17.85 -7.88
CA GLN A 158 8.69 18.94 -8.47
C GLN A 158 9.20 19.29 -9.89
N GLY A 159 8.29 19.32 -10.85
CA GLY A 159 8.59 19.55 -12.27
C GLY A 159 9.11 18.32 -13.02
N VAL A 160 9.16 17.15 -12.39
CA VAL A 160 9.43 15.87 -13.05
C VAL A 160 8.11 15.19 -13.40
N THR A 161 7.94 14.80 -14.66
CA THR A 161 6.81 13.97 -15.07
C THR A 161 7.13 12.52 -14.76
N LEU A 162 6.40 11.95 -13.82
CA LEU A 162 6.49 10.53 -13.47
C LEU A 162 5.67 9.68 -14.44
N GLU A 163 6.08 8.42 -14.64
CA GLU A 163 5.20 7.44 -15.26
C GLU A 163 3.99 7.19 -14.34
N PRO A 164 2.76 7.04 -14.90
CA PRO A 164 1.55 6.89 -14.08
C PRO A 164 1.65 5.81 -13.01
N ARG A 165 2.32 4.70 -13.29
CA ARG A 165 2.51 3.59 -12.34
C ARG A 165 3.28 3.98 -11.06
N PHE A 166 3.95 5.11 -11.04
CA PHE A 166 4.71 5.63 -9.90
C PHE A 166 3.95 6.73 -9.14
N THR A 167 2.66 6.83 -9.35
CA THR A 167 1.77 7.79 -8.68
C THR A 167 0.48 7.11 -8.27
N TYR A 168 -0.29 7.73 -7.41
CA TYR A 168 -1.69 7.39 -7.19
C TYR A 168 -2.56 8.17 -8.18
N THR A 169 -3.57 7.52 -8.76
CA THR A 169 -4.44 8.15 -9.77
C THR A 169 -5.82 8.49 -9.24
N ASN A 170 -6.15 8.05 -8.04
CA ASN A 170 -7.47 8.19 -7.42
C ASN A 170 -7.44 8.87 -6.03
N ILE A 171 -6.27 9.30 -5.59
CA ILE A 171 -6.06 10.07 -4.38
C ILE A 171 -4.72 10.83 -4.51
N ASP A 172 -4.62 12.01 -3.94
CA ASP A 172 -3.35 12.65 -3.59
C ASP A 172 -3.10 12.42 -2.10
N LEU A 173 -2.18 11.52 -1.78
CA LEU A 173 -1.92 11.14 -0.39
C LEU A 173 -1.38 12.32 0.43
N ARG A 174 -0.49 13.13 -0.15
CA ARG A 174 0.12 14.26 0.58
C ARG A 174 -0.90 15.36 0.86
N ASP A 175 -1.74 15.68 -0.12
CA ASP A 175 -2.84 16.63 0.06
C ASP A 175 -3.86 16.11 1.06
N GLU A 176 -4.18 14.80 1.03
CA GLU A 176 -5.12 14.21 1.97
C GLU A 176 -4.58 14.26 3.41
N PHE A 177 -3.30 13.94 3.63
CA PHE A 177 -2.68 14.10 4.96
C PHE A 177 -2.70 15.57 5.41
N GLN A 178 -2.38 16.51 4.52
CA GLN A 178 -2.41 17.94 4.82
C GLN A 178 -3.82 18.42 5.17
N ARG A 179 -4.84 17.96 4.44
CA ARG A 179 -6.25 18.28 4.71
C ARG A 179 -6.68 17.88 6.12
N PHE A 180 -6.14 16.79 6.65
CA PHE A 180 -6.36 16.35 8.04
C PHE A 180 -5.32 16.91 9.03
N GLY A 181 -4.57 17.93 8.64
CA GLY A 181 -3.61 18.63 9.53
C GLY A 181 -2.36 17.83 9.88
N ALA A 182 -1.99 16.85 9.05
CA ALA A 182 -0.82 16.01 9.28
C ALA A 182 0.21 16.14 8.15
N ALA A 183 1.50 16.06 8.50
CA ALA A 183 2.56 15.90 7.51
C ALA A 183 2.56 14.46 6.96
N TYR A 184 3.02 14.32 5.70
CA TYR A 184 3.23 12.99 5.10
C TYR A 184 4.33 12.25 5.85
N PRO A 185 4.06 11.03 6.36
CA PRO A 185 4.95 10.42 7.35
C PRO A 185 6.17 9.73 6.75
N LEU A 186 6.11 9.32 5.47
CA LEU A 186 7.20 8.56 4.85
C LEU A 186 8.39 9.46 4.57
N GLY A 187 9.48 9.22 5.31
CA GLY A 187 10.77 9.86 5.13
C GLY A 187 11.87 8.84 4.95
N PRO A 188 12.57 8.81 3.79
CA PRO A 188 13.70 7.92 3.61
C PRO A 188 14.81 8.20 4.62
N VAL A 189 15.45 7.14 5.13
CA VAL A 189 16.57 7.26 6.07
C VAL A 189 17.80 7.76 5.32
N PRO A 190 18.39 8.91 5.72
CA PRO A 190 19.59 9.44 5.05
C PRO A 190 20.81 8.58 5.34
N VAL A 191 21.51 8.18 4.29
CA VAL A 191 22.73 7.38 4.35
C VAL A 191 23.80 8.03 3.46
N LEU A 192 25.01 8.20 3.99
CA LEU A 192 26.14 8.66 3.20
C LEU A 192 26.62 7.54 2.27
N MET A 193 26.86 7.89 1.00
CA MET A 193 27.46 6.97 0.00
C MET A 193 28.95 6.74 0.32
N GLN A 194 29.20 6.09 1.42
CA GLN A 194 30.52 5.56 1.84
C GLN A 194 30.35 4.07 2.08
N ASP A 195 31.40 3.38 2.42
CA ASP A 195 31.31 1.98 2.81
C ASP A 195 30.38 1.83 4.02
N PHE A 196 29.12 1.47 3.77
CA PHE A 196 28.16 1.18 4.82
C PHE A 196 27.64 -0.23 4.69
N VAL A 197 27.31 -0.82 5.81
CA VAL A 197 26.67 -2.14 5.90
C VAL A 197 25.37 -1.96 6.67
N ALA A 198 24.26 -2.12 5.99
CA ALA A 198 22.95 -2.26 6.65
C ALA A 198 22.67 -3.75 6.85
N ARG A 199 22.19 -4.09 8.04
CA ARG A 199 21.70 -5.44 8.36
C ARG A 199 20.34 -5.30 8.98
N ASP A 200 19.35 -5.83 8.29
CA ASP A 200 17.98 -5.80 8.75
C ASP A 200 17.25 -7.09 8.39
N THR A 201 16.08 -7.29 8.97
CA THR A 201 15.17 -8.38 8.65
C THR A 201 13.84 -7.78 8.24
N LEU A 202 13.55 -7.80 6.94
CA LEU A 202 12.30 -7.32 6.42
C LEU A 202 11.25 -8.43 6.42
N PRO A 203 10.04 -8.19 6.96
CA PRO A 203 8.89 -9.04 6.74
C PRO A 203 8.58 -9.20 5.24
N ALA A 204 7.92 -10.27 4.86
CA ALA A 204 7.53 -10.49 3.47
C ALA A 204 6.64 -9.34 2.97
N ALA A 205 6.89 -8.84 1.75
CA ALA A 205 6.18 -7.71 1.15
C ALA A 205 6.17 -6.42 2.00
N SER A 206 7.24 -6.20 2.77
CA SER A 206 7.58 -4.92 3.39
C SER A 206 8.67 -4.21 2.59
N MET A 207 8.98 -2.96 2.90
CA MET A 207 9.93 -2.15 2.15
C MET A 207 10.61 -1.08 2.99
N ASP A 208 11.91 -0.89 2.78
CA ASP A 208 12.69 0.20 3.38
C ASP A 208 13.05 1.26 2.37
N TYR A 209 13.17 2.49 2.84
CA TYR A 209 13.53 3.65 2.03
C TYR A 209 14.81 4.28 2.54
N LEU A 210 15.81 4.31 1.67
CA LEU A 210 17.11 4.93 1.96
C LEU A 210 17.35 6.11 1.03
N LEU A 211 17.71 7.26 1.58
CA LEU A 211 18.18 8.41 0.81
C LEU A 211 19.71 8.38 0.78
N LEU A 212 20.27 7.91 -0.34
CA LEU A 212 21.71 7.87 -0.52
C LEU A 212 22.23 9.25 -0.90
N THR A 213 23.10 9.82 -0.09
CA THR A 213 23.72 11.13 -0.33
C THR A 213 25.22 10.98 -0.54
N ALA A 214 25.76 11.69 -1.55
CA ALA A 214 27.19 11.73 -1.80
C ALA A 214 27.76 13.08 -1.40
N PRO A 215 28.92 13.15 -0.73
CA PRO A 215 29.63 14.39 -0.54
C PRO A 215 30.23 14.84 -1.89
N GLY A 216 29.93 16.07 -2.32
CA GLY A 216 30.49 16.67 -3.53
C GLY A 216 29.55 16.70 -4.75
N GLN A 217 30.06 17.23 -5.88
CA GLN A 217 29.23 17.49 -7.07
C GLN A 217 28.99 16.26 -7.95
N ALA A 218 29.81 15.24 -7.86
CA ALA A 218 29.66 14.00 -8.64
C ALA A 218 29.59 12.81 -7.67
N PRO A 219 28.47 12.09 -7.63
CA PRO A 219 28.38 10.90 -6.80
C PRO A 219 29.35 9.82 -7.31
N PRO A 220 30.03 9.09 -6.41
CA PRO A 220 30.85 7.96 -6.80
C PRO A 220 29.97 6.86 -7.41
N PRO A 221 30.56 5.90 -8.16
CA PRO A 221 29.82 4.72 -8.59
C PRO A 221 29.22 4.00 -7.38
N LEU A 222 27.90 3.71 -7.45
CA LEU A 222 27.21 2.98 -6.39
C LEU A 222 27.34 1.48 -6.66
N HIS A 223 27.99 0.77 -5.74
CA HIS A 223 28.04 -0.68 -5.72
C HIS A 223 27.22 -1.21 -4.54
N LEU A 224 26.11 -1.89 -4.83
CA LEU A 224 25.23 -2.47 -3.81
C LEU A 224 25.33 -3.99 -3.90
N ASN A 225 25.68 -4.62 -2.80
CA ASN A 225 25.67 -6.06 -2.65
C ASN A 225 24.62 -6.48 -1.64
N PHE A 226 23.74 -7.38 -2.05
CA PHE A 226 22.74 -7.96 -1.19
C PHE A 226 23.07 -9.43 -0.91
N ALA A 227 22.98 -9.82 0.33
CA ALA A 227 23.14 -11.20 0.74
C ALA A 227 22.14 -11.55 1.84
N GLY A 228 21.75 -12.79 1.90
CA GLY A 228 21.00 -13.34 3.00
C GLY A 228 21.84 -13.39 4.28
N ARG A 229 21.26 -13.89 5.33
CA ARG A 229 21.93 -14.05 6.63
C ARG A 229 23.25 -14.80 6.46
N GLN A 230 24.32 -14.26 7.04
CA GLN A 230 25.70 -14.81 6.95
C GLN A 230 26.27 -14.86 5.53
N GLY A 231 25.84 -13.98 4.62
CA GLY A 231 26.36 -13.92 3.26
C GLY A 231 25.85 -15.01 2.33
N THR A 232 24.80 -15.74 2.72
CA THR A 232 24.17 -16.74 1.86
C THR A 232 23.43 -16.07 0.69
N PRO A 233 23.40 -16.69 -0.51
CA PRO A 233 22.55 -16.19 -1.58
C PRO A 233 21.07 -16.16 -1.14
N PHE A 234 20.31 -15.19 -1.66
CA PHE A 234 18.86 -15.21 -1.50
C PHE A 234 18.25 -16.37 -2.29
N SER A 235 17.25 -17.03 -1.69
CA SER A 235 16.38 -17.94 -2.43
C SER A 235 15.28 -17.14 -3.14
N GLU A 236 14.82 -17.62 -4.27
CA GLU A 236 13.65 -17.03 -4.96
C GLU A 236 12.34 -17.23 -4.17
N PRO A 237 11.46 -16.20 -4.13
CA PRO A 237 11.65 -14.83 -4.60
C PRO A 237 12.54 -14.03 -3.64
N GLY A 238 13.63 -13.47 -4.17
CA GLY A 238 14.55 -12.64 -3.41
C GLY A 238 14.06 -11.19 -3.23
N PRO A 239 14.79 -10.39 -2.44
CA PRO A 239 14.51 -8.97 -2.30
C PRO A 239 14.66 -8.26 -3.65
N GLN A 240 13.87 -7.20 -3.84
CA GLN A 240 13.96 -6.32 -4.98
C GLN A 240 14.57 -4.98 -4.58
N LEU A 241 15.39 -4.42 -5.45
CA LEU A 241 15.92 -3.07 -5.29
C LEU A 241 15.35 -2.18 -6.40
N THR A 242 14.76 -1.07 -6.01
CA THR A 242 14.40 0.01 -6.92
C THR A 242 15.23 1.24 -6.60
N ILE A 243 15.88 1.82 -7.61
CA ILE A 243 16.69 3.04 -7.45
C ILE A 243 15.99 4.17 -8.18
N LEU A 244 15.64 5.21 -7.44
CA LEU A 244 15.12 6.46 -7.97
C LEU A 244 16.16 7.55 -7.79
N ARG A 245 16.59 8.16 -8.91
CA ARG A 245 17.48 9.32 -8.86
C ARG A 245 16.67 10.57 -8.57
N VAL A 246 16.98 11.21 -7.46
CA VAL A 246 16.46 12.53 -7.08
C VAL A 246 17.54 13.59 -7.30
N ARG A 247 17.14 14.82 -7.50
CA ARG A 247 18.09 15.94 -7.75
C ARG A 247 18.64 16.47 -6.45
#